data_0bb36056337ae898aa84162b133f2fcb
#
_entry.id   0bb36056337ae898aa84162b133f2fcb
#
_cell.length_a   1.000
_cell.length_b   1.000
_cell.length_c   1.000
_cell.angle_alpha   90.00
_cell.angle_beta   90.00
_cell.angle_gamma   90.00
#
_symmetry.space_group_name_H-M   'P 1'
#
loop_
_entity.id
_entity.type
_entity.pdbx_description
1 polymer ?
#
loop_
_entity_poly.entity_id
_entity_poly.type
_entity_poly.pdbx_seq_one_letter_code
_entity_poly.pdbx_strand_id
1 'polypeptide(L)'
;MLSFEKVLAVFADYLQQDPLYEVVLTSHGYTLMAWEPKRNQWYTAEIMDTPEILLDTLLCKYAEYLEEQVTDCERDLTVEEQTAIQVKCDKRKADCRSI
;
A
#
# COMPACT_ATOMS: atom_id res chain seq x y z
N MET A 1 -17.00 7.69 7.54
CA MET A 1 -16.03 8.72 7.12
C MET A 1 -14.63 8.13 7.07
N LEU A 2 -13.87 8.46 6.05
CA LEU A 2 -12.48 7.98 5.92
C LEU A 2 -11.59 8.68 6.97
N SER A 3 -10.75 7.90 7.63
CA SER A 3 -9.78 8.42 8.61
C SER A 3 -8.43 7.73 8.40
N PHE A 4 -7.35 8.38 8.88
CA PHE A 4 -6.02 7.78 8.85
C PHE A 4 -6.00 6.44 9.59
N GLU A 5 -6.59 6.40 10.78
CA GLU A 5 -6.60 5.21 11.64
C GLU A 5 -7.32 4.05 10.96
N LYS A 6 -8.43 4.33 10.27
CA LYS A 6 -9.19 3.29 9.57
C LYS A 6 -8.39 2.72 8.41
N VAL A 7 -7.75 3.57 7.61
CA VAL A 7 -6.92 3.15 6.49
C VAL A 7 -5.76 2.28 7.00
N LEU A 8 -5.07 2.74 8.03
CA LEU A 8 -3.95 1.99 8.61
C LEU A 8 -4.40 0.64 9.17
N ALA A 9 -5.57 0.58 9.80
CA ALA A 9 -6.11 -0.68 10.32
C ALA A 9 -6.42 -1.68 9.19
N VAL A 10 -7.00 -1.20 8.09
CA VAL A 10 -7.35 -2.05 6.94
C VAL A 10 -6.10 -2.61 6.26
N PHE A 11 -5.00 -1.85 6.21
CA PHE A 11 -3.77 -2.27 5.56
C PHE A 11 -2.71 -2.83 6.51
N ALA A 12 -3.02 -3.00 7.79
CA ALA A 12 -2.03 -3.40 8.80
C ALA A 12 -1.34 -4.73 8.46
N ASP A 13 -2.10 -5.71 8.00
CA ASP A 13 -1.56 -7.03 7.62
C ASP A 13 -0.61 -6.93 6.43
N TYR A 14 -1.00 -6.16 5.42
CA TYR A 14 -0.16 -5.92 4.25
C TYR A 14 1.16 -5.25 4.64
N LEU A 15 1.09 -4.19 5.45
CA LEU A 15 2.29 -3.44 5.86
C LEU A 15 3.26 -4.29 6.67
N GLN A 16 2.77 -5.31 7.38
CA GLN A 16 3.63 -6.25 8.09
C GLN A 16 4.30 -7.26 7.16
N GLN A 17 3.70 -7.53 6.00
CA GLN A 17 4.20 -8.54 5.06
C GLN A 17 5.17 -7.98 4.04
N ASP A 18 5.05 -6.69 3.70
CA ASP A 18 5.89 -6.06 2.67
C ASP A 18 7.08 -5.38 3.34
N PRO A 19 8.31 -5.92 3.18
CA PRO A 19 9.47 -5.37 3.85
C PRO A 19 10.01 -4.08 3.22
N LEU A 20 9.49 -3.68 2.07
CA LEU A 20 10.00 -2.52 1.33
C LEU A 20 9.39 -1.20 1.79
N TYR A 21 8.27 -1.24 2.49
CA TYR A 21 7.53 -0.02 2.85
C TYR A 21 7.13 -0.01 4.31
N GLU A 22 7.11 1.18 4.88
CA GLU A 22 6.60 1.40 6.22
C GLU A 22 5.94 2.78 6.29
N VAL A 23 4.85 2.89 7.04
CA VAL A 23 4.17 4.16 7.26
C VAL A 23 4.54 4.65 8.65
N VAL A 24 5.08 5.85 8.72
CA VAL A 24 5.48 6.47 9.99
C VAL A 24 4.80 7.83 10.12
N LEU A 25 4.60 8.27 11.34
CA LEU A 25 4.08 9.61 11.62
C LEU A 25 5.26 10.54 11.92
N THR A 26 5.41 11.58 11.10
CA THR A 26 6.44 12.59 11.27
C THR A 26 5.80 13.94 11.60
N SER A 27 6.63 14.95 11.85
CA SER A 27 6.15 16.32 12.06
C SER A 27 5.42 16.89 10.83
N HIS A 28 5.60 16.28 9.67
CA HIS A 28 4.94 16.69 8.42
C HIS A 28 3.72 15.81 8.07
N GLY A 29 3.34 14.89 8.96
CA GLY A 29 2.20 14.00 8.77
C GLY A 29 2.62 12.55 8.52
N TYR A 30 1.66 11.73 8.11
CA TYR A 30 1.96 10.34 7.78
C TYR A 30 2.84 10.28 6.54
N THR A 31 3.88 9.47 6.63
CA THR A 31 4.93 9.42 5.61
C THR A 31 5.18 7.98 5.23
N LEU A 32 5.18 7.70 3.93
CA LEU A 32 5.59 6.39 3.41
C LEU A 32 7.10 6.38 3.30
N MET A 33 7.73 5.47 4.04
CA MET A 33 9.17 5.20 3.95
C MET A 33 9.38 3.98 3.07
N ALA A 34 10.37 4.05 2.19
CA ALA A 34 10.74 2.93 1.34
C ALA A 34 12.16 2.49 1.66
N TRP A 35 12.39 1.18 1.61
CA TRP A 35 13.72 0.61 1.85
C TRP A 35 14.50 0.55 0.54
N GLU A 36 15.72 1.08 0.56
CA GLU A 36 16.65 1.02 -0.58
C GLU A 36 17.72 -0.03 -0.30
N PRO A 37 17.62 -1.23 -0.91
CA PRO A 37 18.56 -2.33 -0.62
C PRO A 37 20.01 -2.01 -0.98
N LYS A 38 20.23 -1.27 -2.07
CA LYS A 38 21.59 -0.95 -2.54
C LYS A 38 22.32 -0.06 -1.56
N ARG A 39 21.61 0.86 -0.88
CA ARG A 39 22.18 1.79 0.09
C ARG A 39 21.98 1.35 1.53
N ASN A 40 21.21 0.26 1.71
CA ASN A 40 20.89 -0.29 3.03
C ASN A 40 20.32 0.79 3.96
N GLN A 41 19.34 1.55 3.47
CA GLN A 41 18.74 2.65 4.23
C GLN A 41 17.29 2.91 3.83
N TRP A 42 16.55 3.53 4.75
CA TRP A 42 15.21 4.03 4.48
C TRP A 42 15.29 5.41 3.83
N TYR A 43 14.33 5.71 2.96
CA TYR A 43 14.16 7.06 2.44
C TYR A 43 12.67 7.42 2.41
N THR A 44 12.36 8.72 2.41
CA THR A 44 11.00 9.21 2.31
C THR A 44 10.52 9.07 0.87
N ALA A 45 9.51 8.23 0.65
CA ALA A 45 8.91 8.05 -0.66
C ALA A 45 7.78 9.04 -0.92
N GLU A 46 6.94 9.29 0.09
CA GLU A 46 5.77 10.16 -0.08
C GLU A 46 5.26 10.64 1.27
N ILE A 47 4.78 11.90 1.31
CA ILE A 47 4.09 12.46 2.47
C ILE A 47 2.59 12.50 2.15
N MET A 48 1.78 11.97 3.07
CA MET A 48 0.34 11.80 2.86
C MET A 48 -0.40 12.62 3.90
N ASP A 49 -0.88 13.79 3.49
CA ASP A 49 -1.50 14.75 4.41
C ASP A 49 -3.02 14.61 4.54
N THR A 50 -3.64 13.70 3.78
CA THR A 50 -5.06 13.38 3.94
C THR A 50 -5.29 11.88 3.96
N PRO A 51 -6.39 11.40 4.60
CA PRO A 51 -6.70 9.96 4.55
C PRO A 51 -6.91 9.43 3.13
N GLU A 52 -7.42 10.25 2.22
CA GLU A 52 -7.62 9.88 0.82
C GLU A 52 -6.29 9.62 0.12
N ILE A 53 -5.29 10.47 0.34
CA ILE A 53 -3.96 10.29 -0.22
C ILE A 53 -3.30 9.04 0.38
N LEU A 54 -3.44 8.82 1.68
CA LEU A 54 -2.94 7.60 2.32
C LEU A 54 -3.58 6.36 1.70
N LEU A 55 -4.90 6.36 1.51
CA LEU A 55 -5.61 5.25 0.90
C LEU A 55 -5.10 4.99 -0.52
N ASP A 56 -5.04 6.01 -1.36
CA ASP A 56 -4.61 5.89 -2.75
C ASP A 56 -3.17 5.37 -2.84
N THR A 57 -2.29 5.89 -2.00
CA THR A 57 -0.88 5.47 -1.96
C THR A 57 -0.76 4.00 -1.56
N LEU A 58 -1.44 3.58 -0.50
CA LEU A 58 -1.39 2.19 -0.03
C LEU A 58 -2.05 1.23 -1.01
N LEU A 59 -3.13 1.64 -1.69
CA LEU A 59 -3.73 0.81 -2.75
C LEU A 59 -2.74 0.57 -3.89
N CYS A 60 -2.02 1.60 -4.29
CA CYS A 60 -1.01 1.49 -5.34
C CYS A 60 0.09 0.49 -4.94
N LYS A 61 0.64 0.62 -3.75
CA LYS A 61 1.70 -0.26 -3.26
C LYS A 61 1.20 -1.69 -3.05
N TYR A 62 0.00 -1.85 -2.55
CA TYR A 62 -0.63 -3.15 -2.38
C TYR A 62 -0.83 -3.87 -3.72
N ALA A 63 -1.31 -3.14 -4.75
CA ALA A 63 -1.48 -3.70 -6.08
C ALA A 63 -0.15 -4.16 -6.67
N GLU A 64 0.91 -3.37 -6.53
CA GLU A 64 2.26 -3.74 -6.97
C GLU A 64 2.75 -5.00 -6.25
N TYR A 65 2.53 -5.07 -4.95
CA TYR A 65 2.91 -6.24 -4.13
C TYR A 65 2.19 -7.50 -4.61
N LEU A 66 0.88 -7.41 -4.86
CA LEU A 66 0.10 -8.55 -5.35
C LEU A 66 0.57 -9.00 -6.74
N GLU A 67 0.89 -8.05 -7.62
CA GLU A 67 1.42 -8.36 -8.93
C GLU A 67 2.74 -9.13 -8.82
N GLU A 68 3.66 -8.68 -7.97
CA GLU A 68 4.94 -9.35 -7.75
C GLU A 68 4.76 -10.76 -7.19
N GLN A 69 3.79 -10.95 -6.28
CA GLN A 69 3.50 -12.27 -5.71
C GLN A 69 3.01 -13.27 -6.76
N VAL A 70 2.33 -12.79 -7.80
CA VAL A 70 1.77 -13.65 -8.86
C VAL A 70 2.78 -13.89 -9.97
N THR A 71 3.56 -12.87 -10.35
CA THR A 71 4.42 -12.91 -11.54
C THR A 71 5.91 -13.11 -11.22
N ASP A 72 6.35 -12.92 -9.97
CA ASP A 72 7.75 -12.88 -9.57
C ASP A 72 8.58 -11.90 -10.39
N CYS A 73 7.94 -10.86 -10.92
CA CYS A 73 8.56 -9.88 -11.82
C CYS A 73 9.10 -10.50 -13.13
N GLU A 74 8.65 -11.70 -13.48
CA GLU A 74 9.18 -12.44 -14.64
C GLU A 74 8.24 -12.44 -15.86
N ARG A 75 6.99 -12.04 -15.68
CA ARG A 75 6.00 -12.02 -16.76
C ARG A 75 4.91 -10.99 -16.48
N ASP A 76 4.10 -10.70 -17.49
CA ASP A 76 2.95 -9.84 -17.33
C ASP A 76 1.77 -10.58 -16.69
N LEU A 77 0.86 -9.83 -16.09
CA LEU A 77 -0.38 -10.36 -15.54
C LEU A 77 -1.32 -10.81 -16.68
N THR A 78 -2.02 -11.92 -16.44
CA THR A 78 -3.16 -12.29 -17.29
C THR A 78 -4.36 -11.41 -16.95
N VAL A 79 -5.39 -11.41 -17.82
CA VAL A 79 -6.62 -10.65 -17.57
C VAL A 79 -7.31 -11.13 -16.27
N GLU A 80 -7.34 -12.43 -16.05
CA GLU A 80 -7.93 -13.04 -14.85
C GLU A 80 -7.17 -12.61 -13.60
N GLU A 81 -5.85 -12.55 -13.66
CA GLU A 81 -5.02 -12.11 -12.54
C GLU A 81 -5.22 -10.63 -12.23
N GLN A 82 -5.29 -9.79 -13.26
CA GLN A 82 -5.59 -8.36 -13.10
C GLN A 82 -6.95 -8.15 -12.43
N THR A 83 -7.95 -8.91 -12.86
CA THR A 83 -9.29 -8.84 -12.28
C THR A 83 -9.28 -9.26 -10.82
N ALA A 84 -8.56 -10.34 -10.48
CA ALA A 84 -8.46 -10.80 -9.09
C ALA A 84 -7.79 -9.76 -8.20
N ILE A 85 -6.73 -9.10 -8.68
CA ILE A 85 -6.06 -8.03 -7.93
C ILE A 85 -7.00 -6.84 -7.75
N GLN A 86 -7.74 -6.46 -8.79
CA GLN A 86 -8.69 -5.36 -8.71
C GLN A 86 -9.77 -5.63 -7.66
N VAL A 87 -10.29 -6.87 -7.61
CA VAL A 87 -11.29 -7.26 -6.61
C VAL A 87 -10.73 -7.09 -5.18
N LYS A 88 -9.50 -7.51 -4.96
CA LYS A 88 -8.84 -7.35 -3.64
C LYS A 88 -8.64 -5.88 -3.28
N CYS A 89 -8.25 -5.06 -4.22
CA CYS A 89 -8.08 -3.62 -4.01
C CYS A 89 -9.42 -2.95 -3.71
N ASP A 90 -10.46 -3.30 -4.46
CA ASP A 90 -11.81 -2.77 -4.26
C ASP A 90 -12.35 -3.13 -2.88
N LYS A 91 -12.07 -4.35 -2.41
CA LYS A 91 -12.47 -4.78 -1.07
C LYS A 91 -11.80 -3.93 0.01
N ARG A 92 -10.48 -3.70 -0.10
CA ARG A 92 -9.74 -2.85 0.84
C ARG A 92 -10.31 -1.43 0.86
N LYS A 93 -10.58 -0.89 -0.33
CA LYS A 93 -11.17 0.45 -0.44
C LYS A 93 -12.54 0.52 0.23
N ALA A 94 -13.38 -0.47 0.00
CA ALA A 94 -14.69 -0.55 0.63
C ALA A 94 -14.58 -0.68 2.15
N ASP A 95 -13.65 -1.50 2.65
CA ASP A 95 -13.44 -1.69 4.09
C ASP A 95 -12.98 -0.38 4.76
N CYS A 96 -12.17 0.43 4.07
CA CYS A 96 -11.76 1.74 4.58
C CYS A 96 -12.93 2.71 4.71
N ARG A 97 -13.94 2.59 3.86
CA ARG A 97 -15.10 3.47 3.83
C ARG A 97 -16.30 2.93 4.62
N SER A 98 -16.20 1.74 5.16
CA SER A 98 -17.27 1.15 5.96
C SER A 98 -17.35 1.82 7.34
N ILE A 99 -18.56 1.80 7.88
CA ILE A 99 -18.81 2.36 9.21
C ILE A 99 -18.44 1.34 10.29
#